data_230717ca495fde347435ae0babb310af
#
_entry.id   230717ca495fde347435ae0babb310af
#
_cell.length_a   1.000
_cell.length_b   1.000
_cell.length_c   1.000
_cell.angle_alpha   90.00
_cell.angle_beta   90.00
_cell.angle_gamma   90.00
#
_symmetry.space_group_name_H-M   'P 1'
#
loop_
_entity.id
_entity.type
_entity.pdbx_description
1 polymer ?
#
loop_
_entity_poly.entity_id
_entity_poly.type
_entity_poly.pdbx_seq_one_letter_code
_entity_poly.pdbx_strand_id
1 'polypeptide(L)'
;IGMETGGDQDPFNSTLERTAREIHENYQKSSPKAPSWERLSEFKRNSNRHAVLHVEIKRAVWRKQGTRTKEEILGHLTRSEHMRWMAFNTMDGWRYAPIEEQDPDHRLHPCLRPFNELNMHDKRKDAENVFHALELPIETSIPEIADSSLER
;
A
#
# COMPACT_ATOMS: atom_id res chain seq x y z
N ILE A 1 31.93 0.82 -34.92
CA ILE A 1 30.84 -0.15 -35.02
C ILE A 1 30.24 -0.22 -33.62
N GLY A 2 29.24 0.61 -33.41
CA GLY A 2 28.51 0.61 -32.15
C GLY A 2 27.80 -0.72 -31.96
N MET A 3 28.24 -1.52 -30.99
CA MET A 3 27.33 -2.49 -30.39
C MET A 3 26.33 -1.69 -29.56
N GLU A 4 25.17 -1.47 -30.12
CA GLU A 4 24.03 -1.22 -29.28
C GLU A 4 23.81 -2.48 -28.45
N THR A 5 24.29 -2.46 -27.23
CA THR A 5 23.76 -3.34 -26.21
C THR A 5 22.31 -2.88 -26.02
N GLY A 6 21.41 -3.46 -26.79
CA GLY A 6 20.01 -3.44 -26.47
C GLY A 6 19.92 -3.96 -25.06
N GLY A 7 19.75 -3.06 -24.09
CA GLY A 7 19.54 -3.43 -22.71
C GLY A 7 18.38 -4.40 -22.71
N ASP A 8 18.66 -5.60 -22.28
CA ASP A 8 17.68 -6.63 -22.03
C ASP A 8 16.72 -6.05 -20.97
N GLN A 9 15.70 -5.32 -21.44
CA GLN A 9 14.65 -4.84 -20.57
C GLN A 9 13.86 -6.07 -20.19
N ASP A 10 14.23 -6.65 -19.05
CA ASP A 10 13.46 -7.72 -18.44
C ASP A 10 11.99 -7.30 -18.44
N PRO A 11 11.11 -7.99 -19.20
CA PRO A 11 9.69 -7.65 -19.29
C PRO A 11 9.00 -7.63 -17.91
N PHE A 12 9.50 -8.42 -16.98
CA PHE A 12 9.04 -8.45 -15.60
C PHE A 12 9.36 -7.13 -14.88
N ASN A 13 10.57 -6.64 -15.03
CA ASN A 13 11.01 -5.40 -14.39
C ASN A 13 10.22 -4.18 -14.92
N SER A 14 9.96 -4.12 -16.23
CA SER A 14 9.18 -3.03 -16.82
C SER A 14 7.71 -3.07 -16.36
N THR A 15 7.12 -4.24 -16.20
CA THR A 15 5.76 -4.42 -15.70
C THR A 15 5.66 -4.05 -14.22
N LEU A 16 6.63 -4.48 -13.39
CA LEU A 16 6.70 -4.14 -11.98
C LEU A 16 6.80 -2.62 -11.80
N GLU A 17 7.66 -1.96 -12.54
CA GLU A 17 7.87 -0.51 -12.48
C GLU A 17 6.62 0.26 -12.88
N ARG A 18 5.97 -0.16 -13.95
CA ARG A 18 4.70 0.44 -14.40
C ARG A 18 3.60 0.31 -13.35
N THR A 19 3.43 -0.88 -12.79
CA THR A 19 2.41 -1.13 -11.77
C THR A 19 2.70 -0.36 -10.48
N ALA A 20 3.96 -0.27 -10.08
CA ALA A 20 4.38 0.53 -8.93
C ALA A 20 4.04 2.02 -9.12
N ARG A 21 4.27 2.55 -10.31
CA ARG A 21 3.89 3.91 -10.69
C ARG A 21 2.38 4.11 -10.63
N GLU A 22 1.60 3.18 -11.17
CA GLU A 22 0.13 3.23 -11.14
C GLU A 22 -0.41 3.23 -9.70
N ILE A 23 0.19 2.45 -8.80
CA ILE A 23 -0.16 2.45 -7.37
C ILE A 23 0.06 3.84 -6.78
N HIS A 24 1.20 4.48 -7.08
CA HIS A 24 1.48 5.82 -6.60
C HIS A 24 0.52 6.86 -7.19
N GLU A 25 0.25 6.81 -8.48
CA GLU A 25 -0.69 7.73 -9.15
C GLU A 25 -2.11 7.58 -8.60
N ASN A 26 -2.51 6.36 -8.26
CA ASN A 26 -3.79 6.14 -7.57
C ASN A 26 -3.80 6.76 -6.16
N TYR A 27 -2.72 6.64 -5.41
CA TYR A 27 -2.56 7.30 -4.11
C TYR A 27 -2.64 8.83 -4.24
N GLN A 28 -2.08 9.42 -5.29
CA GLN A 28 -2.12 10.87 -5.51
C GLN A 28 -3.56 11.40 -5.67
N LYS A 29 -4.50 10.60 -6.12
CA LYS A 29 -5.91 11.01 -6.26
C LYS A 29 -6.53 11.39 -4.90
N SER A 30 -6.18 10.67 -3.84
CA SER A 30 -6.62 10.97 -2.48
C SER A 30 -5.64 11.84 -1.69
N SER A 31 -4.45 12.07 -2.24
CA SER A 31 -3.38 12.85 -1.61
C SER A 31 -2.76 13.81 -2.63
N PRO A 32 -3.47 14.88 -3.04
CA PRO A 32 -3.02 15.76 -4.14
C PRO A 32 -1.70 16.49 -3.89
N LYS A 33 -1.28 16.57 -2.64
CA LYS A 33 0.02 17.17 -2.26
C LYS A 33 1.19 16.22 -2.38
N ALA A 34 0.94 14.93 -2.64
CA ALA A 34 2.00 13.96 -2.83
C ALA A 34 2.83 14.32 -4.08
N PRO A 35 4.16 14.19 -4.03
CA PRO A 35 5.01 14.49 -5.18
C PRO A 35 4.74 13.53 -6.35
N SER A 36 5.10 13.92 -7.56
CA SER A 36 5.05 13.04 -8.72
C SER A 36 6.01 11.85 -8.56
N TRP A 37 5.80 10.79 -9.32
CA TRP A 37 6.68 9.61 -9.32
C TRP A 37 8.16 9.96 -9.48
N GLU A 38 8.46 10.87 -10.38
CA GLU A 38 9.82 11.31 -10.69
C GLU A 38 10.49 12.03 -9.51
N ARG A 39 9.69 12.63 -8.63
CA ARG A 39 10.15 13.36 -7.44
C ARG A 39 10.16 12.52 -6.18
N LEU A 40 9.65 11.30 -6.22
CA LEU A 40 9.74 10.40 -5.08
C LEU A 40 11.19 10.02 -4.79
N SER A 41 11.51 9.88 -3.51
CA SER A 41 12.75 9.24 -3.09
C SER A 41 12.76 7.77 -3.54
N GLU A 42 13.93 7.22 -3.74
CA GLU A 42 14.08 5.80 -4.11
C GLU A 42 13.43 4.89 -3.06
N PHE A 43 13.54 5.23 -1.79
CA PHE A 43 12.86 4.51 -0.72
C PHE A 43 11.33 4.44 -0.95
N LYS A 44 10.69 5.56 -1.29
CA LYS A 44 9.25 5.59 -1.56
C LYS A 44 8.87 4.85 -2.84
N ARG A 45 9.69 4.92 -3.88
CA ARG A 45 9.49 4.10 -5.09
C ARG A 45 9.59 2.61 -4.75
N ASN A 46 10.57 2.22 -3.94
CA ASN A 46 10.73 0.84 -3.48
C ASN A 46 9.55 0.38 -2.63
N SER A 47 8.94 1.25 -1.83
CA SER A 47 7.73 0.94 -1.10
C SER A 47 6.57 0.58 -2.04
N ASN A 48 6.40 1.32 -3.13
CA ASN A 48 5.40 1.02 -4.16
C ASN A 48 5.74 -0.28 -4.92
N ARG A 49 7.00 -0.51 -5.26
CA ARG A 49 7.45 -1.77 -5.89
C ARG A 49 7.19 -2.97 -4.98
N HIS A 50 7.41 -2.83 -3.69
CA HIS A 50 7.09 -3.86 -2.70
C HIS A 50 5.57 -4.14 -2.64
N ALA A 51 4.74 -3.10 -2.74
CA ALA A 51 3.29 -3.26 -2.81
C ALA A 51 2.85 -4.09 -4.05
N VAL A 52 3.53 -3.93 -5.19
CA VAL A 52 3.25 -4.72 -6.41
C VAL A 52 3.37 -6.22 -6.15
N LEU A 53 4.39 -6.64 -5.41
CA LEU A 53 4.62 -8.06 -5.10
C LEU A 53 3.46 -8.69 -4.33
N HIS A 54 2.67 -7.90 -3.63
CA HIS A 54 1.51 -8.36 -2.87
C HIS A 54 0.18 -8.31 -3.66
N VAL A 55 0.17 -7.76 -4.86
CA VAL A 55 -1.05 -7.66 -5.69
C VAL A 55 -1.61 -9.05 -6.01
N GLU A 56 -0.77 -9.95 -6.48
CA GLU A 56 -1.21 -11.32 -6.82
C GLU A 56 -1.63 -12.12 -5.60
N ILE A 57 -1.00 -11.90 -4.44
CA ILE A 57 -1.41 -12.51 -3.18
C ILE A 57 -2.82 -12.03 -2.80
N LYS A 58 -3.08 -10.74 -2.88
CA LYS A 58 -4.40 -10.16 -2.60
C LYS A 58 -5.47 -10.74 -3.53
N ARG A 59 -5.17 -10.83 -4.82
CA ARG A 59 -6.06 -11.42 -5.83
C ARG A 59 -6.34 -12.89 -5.56
N ALA A 60 -5.31 -13.67 -5.18
CA ALA A 60 -5.48 -15.08 -4.85
C ALA A 60 -6.39 -15.28 -3.63
N VAL A 61 -6.20 -14.50 -2.57
CA VAL A 61 -7.04 -14.53 -1.38
C VAL A 61 -8.48 -14.14 -1.72
N TRP A 62 -8.67 -13.11 -2.53
CA TRP A 62 -9.98 -12.66 -2.98
C TRP A 62 -10.75 -13.73 -3.77
N ARG A 63 -10.07 -14.41 -4.72
CA ARG A 63 -10.68 -15.48 -5.51
C ARG A 63 -11.07 -16.69 -4.68
N LYS A 64 -10.31 -16.99 -3.64
CA LYS A 64 -10.48 -18.21 -2.85
C LYS A 64 -11.61 -18.14 -1.83
N GLN A 65 -12.17 -17.03 -1.56
CA GLN A 65 -13.22 -16.66 -0.59
C GLN A 65 -13.58 -17.69 0.51
N GLY A 66 -13.78 -18.95 0.18
CA GLY A 66 -14.18 -19.99 1.13
C GLY A 66 -15.56 -19.70 1.74
N THR A 67 -15.64 -19.78 3.08
CA THR A 67 -16.88 -19.46 3.84
C THR A 67 -16.95 -18.00 4.29
N ARG A 68 -15.94 -17.19 3.97
CA ARG A 68 -15.88 -15.77 4.38
C ARG A 68 -16.75 -14.89 3.47
N THR A 69 -17.30 -13.84 4.02
CA THR A 69 -17.95 -12.79 3.22
C THR A 69 -16.93 -11.93 2.49
N LYS A 70 -17.35 -11.23 1.46
CA LYS A 70 -16.49 -10.28 0.74
C LYS A 70 -15.97 -9.18 1.66
N GLU A 71 -16.82 -8.69 2.55
CA GLU A 71 -16.49 -7.66 3.54
C GLU A 71 -15.42 -8.14 4.52
N GLU A 72 -15.51 -9.36 5.01
CA GLU A 72 -14.50 -9.97 5.89
C GLU A 72 -13.14 -10.09 5.18
N ILE A 73 -13.15 -10.50 3.92
CA ILE A 73 -11.93 -10.62 3.12
C ILE A 73 -11.30 -9.24 2.86
N LEU A 74 -12.12 -8.25 2.49
CA LEU A 74 -11.63 -6.88 2.28
C LEU A 74 -11.04 -6.28 3.54
N GLY A 75 -11.68 -6.47 4.69
CA GLY A 75 -11.16 -6.04 5.99
C GLY A 75 -9.83 -6.72 6.33
N HIS A 76 -9.74 -8.03 6.13
CA HIS A 76 -8.50 -8.78 6.34
C HIS A 76 -7.36 -8.30 5.44
N LEU A 77 -7.63 -8.13 4.15
CA LEU A 77 -6.63 -7.65 3.18
C LEU A 77 -6.18 -6.22 3.50
N THR A 78 -7.07 -5.37 3.97
CA THR A 78 -6.75 -4.00 4.37
C THR A 78 -5.81 -3.97 5.58
N ARG A 79 -6.07 -4.79 6.60
CA ARG A 79 -5.16 -4.93 7.74
C ARG A 79 -3.81 -5.49 7.32
N SER A 80 -3.81 -6.47 6.43
CA SER A 80 -2.57 -7.06 5.90
C SER A 80 -1.75 -6.05 5.11
N GLU A 81 -2.39 -5.15 4.36
CA GLU A 81 -1.70 -4.07 3.67
C GLU A 81 -1.01 -3.13 4.65
N HIS A 82 -1.67 -2.76 5.73
CA HIS A 82 -1.05 -1.94 6.76
C HIS A 82 0.16 -2.63 7.40
N MET A 83 0.04 -3.92 7.70
CA MET A 83 1.16 -4.71 8.24
C MET A 83 2.34 -4.78 7.27
N ARG A 84 2.06 -4.96 5.97
CA ARG A 84 3.09 -4.93 4.93
C ARG A 84 3.82 -3.59 4.92
N TRP A 85 3.08 -2.49 4.91
CA TRP A 85 3.62 -1.14 4.90
C TRP A 85 4.45 -0.85 6.16
N MET A 86 3.95 -1.23 7.34
CA MET A 86 4.69 -1.09 8.59
C MET A 86 5.99 -1.89 8.57
N ALA A 87 5.95 -3.14 8.13
CA ALA A 87 7.14 -3.99 8.05
C ALA A 87 8.20 -3.39 7.14
N PHE A 88 7.81 -2.91 5.96
CA PHE A 88 8.72 -2.27 5.01
C PHE A 88 9.41 -1.04 5.63
N ASN A 89 8.65 -0.17 6.27
CA ASN A 89 9.18 1.03 6.91
C ASN A 89 10.06 0.68 8.12
N THR A 90 9.62 -0.24 8.96
CA THR A 90 10.38 -0.66 10.15
C THR A 90 11.73 -1.26 9.80
N MET A 91 11.83 -2.02 8.72
CA MET A 91 13.10 -2.57 8.23
C MET A 91 14.08 -1.48 7.79
N ASP A 92 13.62 -0.32 7.37
CA ASP A 92 14.45 0.84 7.04
C ASP A 92 14.75 1.73 8.26
N GLY A 93 14.31 1.33 9.45
CA GLY A 93 14.56 2.03 10.70
C GLY A 93 13.52 3.09 11.08
N TRP A 94 12.38 3.14 10.37
CA TRP A 94 11.29 4.03 10.74
C TRP A 94 10.61 3.59 12.03
N ARG A 95 10.14 4.56 12.81
CA ARG A 95 9.49 4.34 14.10
C ARG A 95 8.26 5.22 14.25
N TYR A 96 7.38 4.81 15.14
CA TYR A 96 6.22 5.62 15.51
C TYR A 96 6.64 6.91 16.26
N ALA A 97 5.97 7.98 15.92
CA ALA A 97 5.90 9.20 16.73
C ALA A 97 4.51 9.84 16.53
N PRO A 98 3.98 10.56 17.54
CA PRO A 98 2.75 11.32 17.37
C PRO A 98 2.85 12.30 16.20
N ILE A 99 1.70 12.73 15.66
CA ILE A 99 1.68 13.64 14.49
C ILE A 99 2.48 14.92 14.72
N GLU A 100 2.48 15.45 15.95
CA GLU A 100 3.20 16.65 16.33
C GLU A 100 4.73 16.46 16.29
N GLU A 101 5.18 15.22 16.38
CA GLU A 101 6.60 14.83 16.39
C GLU A 101 7.02 14.12 15.10
N GLN A 102 6.14 14.05 14.09
CA GLN A 102 6.52 13.42 12.83
C GLN A 102 7.73 14.14 12.22
N ASP A 103 8.70 13.36 11.79
CA ASP A 103 9.94 13.86 11.24
C ASP A 103 10.52 12.87 10.23
N PRO A 104 10.34 13.14 8.92
CA PRO A 104 10.89 12.25 7.88
C PRO A 104 12.41 12.13 7.92
N ASP A 105 13.12 13.19 8.33
CA ASP A 105 14.58 13.18 8.38
C ASP A 105 15.10 12.26 9.49
N HIS A 106 14.33 12.09 10.57
CA HIS A 106 14.64 11.16 11.66
C HIS A 106 13.83 9.85 11.60
N ARG A 107 13.15 9.59 10.49
CA ARG A 107 12.33 8.40 10.27
C ARG A 107 11.24 8.19 11.33
N LEU A 108 10.51 9.25 11.64
CA LEU A 108 9.39 9.25 12.58
C LEU A 108 8.06 9.42 11.82
N HIS A 109 7.13 8.50 12.01
CA HIS A 109 5.86 8.52 11.30
C HIS A 109 4.69 8.12 12.22
N PRO A 110 3.57 8.88 12.20
CA PRO A 110 2.45 8.65 13.12
C PRO A 110 1.61 7.40 12.78
N CYS A 111 1.69 6.88 11.56
CA CYS A 111 0.93 5.69 11.17
C CYS A 111 1.66 4.36 11.44
N LEU A 112 2.87 4.39 12.01
CA LEU A 112 3.63 3.17 12.37
C LEU A 112 3.15 2.61 13.71
N ARG A 113 1.89 2.23 13.74
CA ARG A 113 1.19 1.64 14.89
C ARG A 113 0.10 0.67 14.40
N PRO A 114 -0.44 -0.18 15.28
CA PRO A 114 -1.47 -1.15 14.89
C PRO A 114 -2.63 -0.51 14.13
N PHE A 115 -3.17 -1.21 13.14
CA PHE A 115 -4.24 -0.73 12.28
C PHE A 115 -5.44 -0.19 13.06
N ASN A 116 -5.81 -0.87 14.16
CA ASN A 116 -6.95 -0.47 14.98
C ASN A 116 -6.78 0.89 15.67
N GLU A 117 -5.56 1.35 15.86
CA GLU A 117 -5.25 2.65 16.46
C GLU A 117 -5.21 3.80 15.44
N LEU A 118 -5.32 3.49 14.14
CA LEU A 118 -5.39 4.49 13.09
C LEU A 118 -6.76 5.18 13.07
N ASN A 119 -6.77 6.45 12.68
CA ASN A 119 -8.03 7.13 12.35
C ASN A 119 -8.60 6.63 11.01
N MET A 120 -9.86 6.95 10.73
CA MET A 120 -10.55 6.50 9.50
C MET A 120 -9.89 7.00 8.23
N HIS A 121 -9.31 8.18 8.23
CA HIS A 121 -8.62 8.74 7.07
C HIS A 121 -7.39 7.89 6.70
N ASP A 122 -6.60 7.48 7.68
CA ASP A 122 -5.41 6.67 7.46
C ASP A 122 -5.76 5.21 7.12
N LYS A 123 -6.78 4.64 7.77
CA LYS A 123 -7.32 3.31 7.42
C LYS A 123 -7.79 3.24 5.97
N ARG A 124 -8.41 4.30 5.50
CA ARG A 124 -8.92 4.39 4.12
C ARG A 124 -7.82 4.29 3.07
N LYS A 125 -6.63 4.80 3.34
CA LYS A 125 -5.49 4.70 2.41
C LYS A 125 -5.11 3.24 2.14
N ASP A 126 -5.09 2.41 3.17
CA ASP A 126 -4.81 0.98 3.04
C ASP A 126 -5.94 0.27 2.28
N ALA A 127 -7.20 0.63 2.55
CA ALA A 127 -8.34 0.10 1.83
C ALA A 127 -8.31 0.46 0.34
N GLU A 128 -8.00 1.70 -0.01
CA GLU A 128 -7.88 2.16 -1.40
C GLU A 128 -6.81 1.35 -2.16
N ASN A 129 -5.68 1.04 -1.52
CA ASN A 129 -4.66 0.16 -2.11
C ASN A 129 -5.22 -1.23 -2.42
N VAL A 130 -5.97 -1.82 -1.50
CA VAL A 130 -6.60 -3.14 -1.69
C VAL A 130 -7.62 -3.11 -2.82
N PHE A 131 -8.53 -2.12 -2.85
CA PHE A 131 -9.53 -1.98 -3.90
C PHE A 131 -8.89 -1.81 -5.27
N HIS A 132 -7.83 -1.01 -5.35
CA HIS A 132 -7.07 -0.83 -6.59
C HIS A 132 -6.43 -2.15 -7.06
N ALA A 133 -5.80 -2.90 -6.15
CA ALA A 133 -5.18 -4.18 -6.48
C ALA A 133 -6.19 -5.22 -6.98
N LEU A 134 -7.41 -5.20 -6.47
CA LEU A 134 -8.50 -6.09 -6.85
C LEU A 134 -9.34 -5.57 -8.03
N GLU A 135 -9.02 -4.38 -8.54
CA GLU A 135 -9.77 -3.70 -9.60
C GLU A 135 -11.26 -3.48 -9.25
N LEU A 136 -11.51 -3.20 -7.97
CA LEU A 136 -12.85 -2.90 -7.46
C LEU A 136 -13.08 -1.39 -7.39
N PRO A 137 -14.33 -0.92 -7.61
CA PRO A 137 -14.66 0.48 -7.42
C PRO A 137 -14.57 0.84 -5.93
N ILE A 138 -14.02 2.02 -5.64
CA ILE A 138 -13.97 2.53 -4.26
C ILE A 138 -15.38 3.00 -3.88
N GLU A 139 -16.02 2.25 -2.99
CA GLU A 139 -17.27 2.67 -2.40
C GLU A 139 -17.03 3.71 -1.30
N THR A 140 -17.94 4.67 -1.18
CA THR A 140 -17.85 5.76 -0.20
C THR A 140 -18.02 5.30 1.25
N SER A 141 -18.60 4.11 1.45
CA SER A 141 -18.69 3.46 2.75
C SER A 141 -17.93 2.15 2.75
N ILE A 142 -16.92 2.05 3.60
CA ILE A 142 -16.25 0.80 3.93
C ILE A 142 -16.62 0.51 5.38
N PRO A 143 -17.79 -0.12 5.64
CA PRO A 143 -18.40 -0.14 6.98
C PRO A 143 -17.59 -0.93 8.01
N GLU A 144 -16.84 -1.94 7.59
CA GLU A 144 -16.22 -2.90 8.50
C GLU A 144 -14.76 -2.62 8.84
N ILE A 145 -14.17 -1.60 8.24
CA ILE A 145 -12.83 -1.14 8.65
C ILE A 145 -12.90 -0.46 10.01
N ALA A 146 -14.12 -0.07 10.44
CA ALA A 146 -14.33 0.70 11.65
C ALA A 146 -14.43 -0.15 12.93
N ASP A 147 -14.82 -1.41 12.85
CA ASP A 147 -15.09 -2.21 14.05
C ASP A 147 -14.29 -3.50 14.10
N SER A 148 -13.17 -3.44 14.82
CA SER A 148 -12.35 -4.61 15.15
C SER A 148 -12.74 -5.24 16.51
N SER A 149 -13.80 -4.77 17.15
CA SER A 149 -14.25 -5.29 18.44
C SER A 149 -14.84 -6.70 18.35
N LEU A 150 -14.98 -7.27 17.15
CA LEU A 150 -15.52 -8.61 16.90
C LEU A 150 -14.46 -9.70 16.67
N GLU A 151 -13.17 -9.38 16.69
CA GLU A 151 -12.11 -10.40 16.66
C GLU A 151 -11.78 -10.84 18.10
N ARG A 152 -12.55 -11.76 18.61
CA ARG A 152 -12.19 -12.62 19.73
C ARG A 152 -12.16 -14.07 19.26
#